data_a35d8efbaab6b1be607757f849fb18f5
#
_entry.id   a35d8efbaab6b1be607757f849fb18f5
#
_cell.length_a   1.000
_cell.length_b   1.000
_cell.length_c   1.000
_cell.angle_alpha   90.00
_cell.angle_beta   90.00
_cell.angle_gamma   90.00
#
_symmetry.space_group_name_H-M   'P 1'
#
loop_
_entity.id
_entity.type
_entity.pdbx_description
1 polymer ?
#
loop_
_entity_poly.entity_id
_entity_poly.type
_entity_poly.pdbx_seq_one_letter_code
_entity_poly.pdbx_strand_id
1 'polypeptide(L)'
;MKKLFLLMSATLLLSITAEARPRTLWMVGDGTMAQHPDSVEACGWIQALEKEWANKIVVVNDAEIGLSARTFMENGGLTTLEKKPARTIMFVQFGTNDLKDYSTTQYSSLDALNRRISEIIALARKNKVNVVLCTPLAQPYYHNGELVDRLGGYAEAIRRSAAHNYVALLDLEKITREWLLNMTAEEAAAYYVTIDHQQVEDREFLLNKAGAKEIAKMAKQAILEVPSKKLNKIFKK
;
A
#
# COMPACT_ATOMS: atom_id res chain seq x y z
N MET A 1 -12.37 -39.41 -68.40
CA MET A 1 -12.66 -39.48 -66.94
C MET A 1 -11.47 -38.91 -66.19
N LYS A 2 -11.53 -37.62 -65.81
CA LYS A 2 -10.46 -36.94 -65.05
C LYS A 2 -10.84 -36.95 -63.56
N LYS A 3 -10.05 -37.66 -62.75
CA LYS A 3 -10.24 -37.68 -61.26
C LYS A 3 -9.59 -36.42 -60.71
N LEU A 4 -10.40 -35.59 -60.13
CA LEU A 4 -9.97 -34.38 -59.39
C LEU A 4 -9.60 -34.76 -57.97
N PHE A 5 -8.31 -34.70 -57.61
CA PHE A 5 -7.85 -34.89 -56.23
C PHE A 5 -7.97 -33.55 -55.49
N LEU A 6 -8.87 -33.51 -54.53
CA LEU A 6 -9.07 -32.40 -53.63
C LEU A 6 -8.07 -32.54 -52.47
N LEU A 7 -7.00 -31.76 -52.43
CA LEU A 7 -6.09 -31.64 -51.30
C LEU A 7 -6.80 -30.75 -50.24
N MET A 8 -7.31 -31.36 -49.18
CA MET A 8 -7.68 -30.65 -47.96
C MET A 8 -6.42 -30.36 -47.16
N SER A 9 -5.91 -29.12 -47.22
CA SER A 9 -4.88 -28.62 -46.30
C SER A 9 -5.55 -28.27 -44.96
N ALA A 10 -5.36 -29.13 -43.97
CA ALA A 10 -5.73 -28.84 -42.58
C ALA A 10 -4.74 -27.83 -41.99
N THR A 11 -5.08 -26.54 -41.99
CA THR A 11 -4.36 -25.54 -41.25
C THR A 11 -4.62 -25.71 -39.74
N LEU A 12 -3.67 -26.34 -39.08
CA LEU A 12 -3.64 -26.45 -37.61
C LEU A 12 -3.39 -25.05 -37.01
N LEU A 13 -4.46 -24.36 -36.64
CA LEU A 13 -4.38 -23.12 -35.83
C LEU A 13 -3.86 -23.48 -34.44
N LEU A 14 -2.55 -23.43 -34.25
CA LEU A 14 -1.97 -23.37 -32.91
C LEU A 14 -2.43 -22.04 -32.26
N SER A 15 -3.49 -22.12 -31.50
CA SER A 15 -3.84 -21.06 -30.57
C SER A 15 -2.76 -21.02 -29.48
N ILE A 16 -1.74 -20.18 -29.70
CA ILE A 16 -0.80 -19.80 -28.63
C ILE A 16 -1.63 -19.02 -27.61
N THR A 17 -2.13 -19.72 -26.61
CA THR A 17 -2.68 -19.06 -25.42
C THR A 17 -1.51 -18.33 -24.75
N ALA A 18 -1.35 -17.06 -25.07
CA ALA A 18 -0.38 -16.21 -24.38
C ALA A 18 -0.72 -16.24 -22.89
N GLU A 19 0.06 -16.99 -22.13
CA GLU A 19 -0.12 -17.06 -20.69
C GLU A 19 0.01 -15.64 -20.14
N ALA A 20 -1.06 -15.13 -19.55
CA ALA A 20 -1.08 -13.75 -19.09
C ALA A 20 0.01 -13.57 -18.03
N ARG A 21 0.99 -12.70 -18.31
CA ARG A 21 2.09 -12.40 -17.39
C ARG A 21 1.55 -12.13 -15.98
N PRO A 22 2.24 -12.56 -14.93
CA PRO A 22 1.83 -12.30 -13.57
C PRO A 22 1.65 -10.79 -13.34
N ARG A 23 0.69 -10.43 -12.51
CA ARG A 23 0.49 -9.05 -12.09
C ARG A 23 1.43 -8.75 -10.95
N THR A 24 2.14 -7.62 -11.01
CA THR A 24 2.99 -7.15 -9.93
C THR A 24 2.20 -6.23 -9.02
N LEU A 25 2.24 -6.48 -7.71
CA LEU A 25 1.86 -5.53 -6.67
C LEU A 25 3.16 -4.91 -6.16
N TRP A 26 3.23 -3.60 -6.21
CA TRP A 26 4.36 -2.85 -5.70
C TRP A 26 3.90 -2.02 -4.51
N MET A 27 4.43 -2.33 -3.33
CA MET A 27 4.09 -1.70 -2.07
C MET A 27 5.16 -0.67 -1.74
N VAL A 28 4.75 0.56 -1.50
CA VAL A 28 5.62 1.69 -1.13
C VAL A 28 4.96 2.43 0.01
N GLY A 29 5.63 2.53 1.13
CA GLY A 29 5.06 3.15 2.32
C GLY A 29 5.98 3.08 3.53
N ASP A 30 5.41 3.35 4.68
CA ASP A 30 6.09 3.38 5.97
C ASP A 30 6.28 1.99 6.60
N GLY A 31 6.83 1.94 7.81
CA GLY A 31 7.12 0.69 8.53
C GLY A 31 5.91 -0.15 8.88
N THR A 32 4.70 0.42 8.90
CA THR A 32 3.48 -0.37 9.14
C THR A 32 3.12 -1.25 7.94
N MET A 33 3.59 -0.90 6.75
CA MET A 33 3.45 -1.67 5.51
C MET A 33 4.67 -2.58 5.24
N ALA A 34 5.84 -2.26 5.80
CA ALA A 34 7.14 -2.84 5.48
C ALA A 34 7.24 -4.36 5.76
N GLN A 35 8.23 -4.99 5.12
CA GLN A 35 8.69 -6.33 5.46
C GLN A 35 9.68 -6.24 6.62
N HIS A 36 9.38 -6.89 7.73
CA HIS A 36 10.28 -6.95 8.88
C HIS A 36 10.89 -8.36 9.02
N PRO A 37 12.13 -8.48 9.50
CA PRO A 37 12.74 -9.78 9.77
C PRO A 37 11.95 -10.56 10.83
N ASP A 38 11.91 -11.89 10.70
CA ASP A 38 11.23 -12.76 11.69
C ASP A 38 11.83 -12.69 13.11
N SER A 39 13.09 -12.22 13.21
CA SER A 39 13.81 -12.04 14.48
C SER A 39 13.34 -10.85 15.30
N VAL A 40 12.50 -9.96 14.76
CA VAL A 40 11.94 -8.81 15.46
C VAL A 40 10.45 -8.99 15.70
N GLU A 41 9.91 -8.26 16.67
CA GLU A 41 8.48 -8.30 17.01
C GLU A 41 7.61 -7.62 15.92
N ALA A 42 8.17 -6.62 15.25
CA ALA A 42 7.46 -5.86 14.23
C ALA A 42 7.03 -6.72 13.03
N CYS A 43 5.87 -6.39 12.46
CA CYS A 43 5.32 -7.05 11.28
C CYS A 43 4.49 -6.04 10.48
N GLY A 44 4.71 -5.94 9.18
CA GLY A 44 3.87 -5.09 8.34
C GLY A 44 2.58 -5.79 7.92
N TRP A 45 1.51 -5.00 7.70
CA TRP A 45 0.22 -5.56 7.29
C TRP A 45 0.27 -6.24 5.92
N ILE A 46 1.17 -5.83 5.02
CA ILE A 46 1.41 -6.52 3.74
C ILE A 46 2.06 -7.88 3.96
N GLN A 47 3.02 -7.97 4.89
CA GLN A 47 3.67 -9.22 5.28
C GLN A 47 2.64 -10.22 5.82
N ALA A 48 1.68 -9.76 6.61
CA ALA A 48 0.60 -10.61 7.13
C ALA A 48 -0.35 -11.14 6.04
N LEU A 49 -0.41 -10.49 4.86
CA LEU A 49 -1.18 -10.94 3.69
C LEU A 49 -0.44 -11.92 2.77
N GLU A 50 0.81 -12.26 3.04
CA GLU A 50 1.65 -13.04 2.11
C GLU A 50 0.97 -14.31 1.59
N LYS A 51 0.26 -15.03 2.45
CA LYS A 51 -0.42 -16.29 2.10
C LYS A 51 -1.77 -16.10 1.40
N GLU A 52 -2.26 -14.88 1.34
CA GLU A 52 -3.58 -14.53 0.80
C GLU A 52 -3.53 -14.17 -0.70
N TRP A 53 -2.34 -13.86 -1.24
CA TRP A 53 -2.21 -13.46 -2.63
C TRP A 53 -2.49 -14.59 -3.60
N ALA A 54 -3.13 -14.28 -4.72
CA ALA A 54 -3.38 -15.26 -5.79
C ALA A 54 -2.05 -15.73 -6.42
N ASN A 55 -1.97 -16.99 -6.82
CA ASN A 55 -0.74 -17.67 -7.30
C ASN A 55 0.00 -16.96 -8.46
N LYS A 56 -0.70 -16.12 -9.23
CA LYS A 56 -0.11 -15.35 -10.35
C LYS A 56 0.22 -13.89 -9.97
N ILE A 57 0.35 -13.61 -8.70
CA ILE A 57 0.71 -12.29 -8.17
C ILE A 57 2.19 -12.32 -7.73
N VAL A 58 2.94 -11.31 -8.15
CA VAL A 58 4.28 -11.03 -7.65
C VAL A 58 4.19 -9.81 -6.76
N VAL A 59 4.53 -9.96 -5.48
CA VAL A 59 4.58 -8.84 -4.53
C VAL A 59 6.02 -8.36 -4.40
N VAL A 60 6.21 -7.07 -4.62
CA VAL A 60 7.47 -6.35 -4.36
C VAL A 60 7.15 -5.34 -3.26
N ASN A 61 7.74 -5.51 -2.10
CA ASN A 61 7.52 -4.62 -0.97
C ASN A 61 8.77 -3.79 -0.72
N ASP A 62 8.73 -2.54 -1.17
CA ASP A 62 9.75 -1.51 -1.00
C ASP A 62 9.32 -0.47 0.06
N ALA A 63 8.41 -0.86 0.97
CA ALA A 63 8.07 -0.04 2.12
C ALA A 63 9.16 -0.16 3.19
N GLU A 64 9.47 0.95 3.87
CA GLU A 64 10.57 1.02 4.85
C GLU A 64 10.17 1.86 6.06
N ILE A 65 10.74 1.54 7.23
CA ILE A 65 10.61 2.37 8.43
C ILE A 65 11.15 3.77 8.11
N GLY A 66 10.38 4.80 8.43
CA GLY A 66 10.78 6.19 8.23
C GLY A 66 10.62 6.71 6.80
N LEU A 67 10.15 5.90 5.84
CA LEU A 67 9.96 6.37 4.47
C LEU A 67 8.80 7.38 4.40
N SER A 68 9.07 8.54 3.80
CA SER A 68 8.10 9.59 3.48
C SER A 68 7.99 9.78 1.96
N ALA A 69 7.02 10.53 1.49
CA ALA A 69 6.92 10.87 0.07
C ALA A 69 8.17 11.60 -0.42
N ARG A 70 8.76 12.45 0.42
CA ARG A 70 9.99 13.17 0.11
C ARG A 70 11.18 12.23 -0.05
N THR A 71 11.46 11.42 0.96
CA THR A 71 12.63 10.52 0.95
C THR A 71 12.49 9.43 -0.11
N PHE A 72 11.26 8.94 -0.39
CA PHE A 72 11.01 8.05 -1.52
C PHE A 72 11.48 8.65 -2.85
N MET A 73 11.15 9.91 -3.13
CA MET A 73 11.55 10.56 -4.38
C MET A 73 13.07 10.82 -4.41
N GLU A 74 13.66 11.31 -3.32
CA GLU A 74 15.10 11.60 -3.18
C GLU A 74 15.96 10.33 -3.30
N ASN A 75 15.45 9.18 -2.84
CA ASN A 75 16.12 7.87 -2.91
C ASN A 75 15.90 7.14 -4.26
N GLY A 76 15.43 7.83 -5.29
CA GLY A 76 15.29 7.26 -6.62
C GLY A 76 14.01 6.46 -6.85
N GLY A 77 12.98 6.66 -6.05
CA GLY A 77 11.68 5.99 -6.19
C GLY A 77 11.03 6.24 -7.55
N LEU A 78 11.17 7.45 -8.11
CA LEU A 78 10.66 7.77 -9.44
C LEU A 78 11.41 6.99 -10.53
N THR A 79 12.73 6.86 -10.43
CA THR A 79 13.52 6.04 -11.37
C THR A 79 13.13 4.56 -11.28
N THR A 80 12.83 4.08 -10.07
CA THR A 80 12.32 2.72 -9.86
C THR A 80 10.94 2.55 -10.49
N LEU A 81 10.07 3.54 -10.36
CA LEU A 81 8.73 3.55 -10.98
C LEU A 81 8.80 3.46 -12.51
N GLU A 82 9.73 4.16 -13.15
CA GLU A 82 9.92 4.11 -14.61
C GLU A 82 10.28 2.71 -15.13
N LYS A 83 10.93 1.90 -14.30
CA LYS A 83 11.35 0.53 -14.63
C LYS A 83 10.29 -0.53 -14.33
N LYS A 84 9.20 -0.19 -13.65
CA LYS A 84 8.17 -1.17 -13.29
C LYS A 84 7.43 -1.67 -14.54
N PRO A 85 7.15 -2.98 -14.63
CA PRO A 85 6.47 -3.55 -15.78
C PRO A 85 5.03 -3.04 -15.92
N ALA A 86 4.52 -2.99 -17.13
CA ALA A 86 3.10 -2.76 -17.37
C ALA A 86 2.26 -3.79 -16.59
N ARG A 87 1.05 -3.40 -16.11
CA ARG A 87 0.16 -4.18 -15.23
C ARG A 87 0.58 -4.21 -13.75
N THR A 88 1.60 -3.45 -13.36
CA THR A 88 1.87 -3.19 -11.94
C THR A 88 0.70 -2.41 -11.33
N ILE A 89 0.32 -2.80 -10.11
CA ILE A 89 -0.53 -2.02 -9.22
C ILE A 89 0.37 -1.55 -8.08
N MET A 90 0.54 -0.24 -7.96
CA MET A 90 1.35 0.39 -6.92
C MET A 90 0.43 0.83 -5.77
N PHE A 91 0.66 0.33 -4.58
CA PHE A 91 0.06 0.83 -3.35
C PHE A 91 1.02 1.84 -2.72
N VAL A 92 0.51 3.02 -2.39
CA VAL A 92 1.31 4.13 -1.85
C VAL A 92 0.72 4.57 -0.53
N GLN A 93 1.47 4.41 0.56
CA GLN A 93 1.09 4.77 1.93
C GLN A 93 2.10 5.77 2.52
N PHE A 94 1.82 7.05 2.38
CA PHE A 94 2.61 8.14 2.95
C PHE A 94 1.76 9.01 3.88
N GLY A 95 2.42 9.85 4.68
CA GLY A 95 1.78 10.79 5.60
C GLY A 95 2.29 10.66 7.04
N THR A 96 2.53 9.45 7.55
CA THR A 96 3.06 9.23 8.90
C THR A 96 4.43 9.90 9.10
N ASN A 97 5.36 9.67 8.19
CA ASN A 97 6.70 10.22 8.27
C ASN A 97 6.79 11.64 7.67
N ASP A 98 5.89 11.99 6.78
CA ASP A 98 5.77 13.36 6.25
C ASP A 98 5.36 14.37 7.32
N LEU A 99 4.66 13.92 8.37
CA LEU A 99 4.22 14.71 9.52
C LEU A 99 5.35 15.06 10.49
N LYS A 100 6.53 14.41 10.43
CA LYS A 100 7.63 14.62 11.37
C LYS A 100 8.07 16.08 11.43
N ASP A 101 8.93 16.40 12.40
CA ASP A 101 9.45 17.76 12.58
C ASP A 101 10.03 18.32 11.27
N TYR A 102 9.79 19.58 11.00
CA TYR A 102 10.23 20.29 9.78
C TYR A 102 11.76 20.30 9.59
N SER A 103 12.52 20.06 10.64
CA SER A 103 13.98 19.93 10.60
C SER A 103 14.44 18.57 10.06
N THR A 104 13.54 17.58 9.96
CA THR A 104 13.89 16.25 9.48
C THR A 104 13.84 16.13 7.95
N THR A 105 14.61 15.18 7.41
CA THR A 105 14.61 14.90 5.97
C THR A 105 13.28 14.29 5.49
N GLN A 106 12.50 13.69 6.38
CA GLN A 106 11.20 13.09 6.07
C GLN A 106 10.09 14.12 5.88
N TYR A 107 10.20 15.27 6.54
CA TYR A 107 9.14 16.27 6.57
C TYR A 107 8.66 16.71 5.18
N SER A 108 7.35 16.80 5.04
CA SER A 108 6.67 17.46 3.93
C SER A 108 5.53 18.32 4.46
N SER A 109 5.47 19.61 4.10
CA SER A 109 4.22 20.34 4.29
C SER A 109 3.08 19.68 3.51
N LEU A 110 1.82 19.91 3.88
CA LEU A 110 0.64 19.34 3.19
C LEU A 110 0.66 19.64 1.68
N ASP A 111 1.06 20.86 1.29
CA ASP A 111 1.16 21.22 -0.12
C ASP A 111 2.31 20.48 -0.83
N ALA A 112 3.44 20.29 -0.15
CA ALA A 112 4.55 19.53 -0.69
C ALA A 112 4.19 18.03 -0.84
N LEU A 113 3.49 17.46 0.14
CA LEU A 113 2.97 16.09 0.04
C LEU A 113 2.03 15.96 -1.17
N ASN A 114 1.04 16.85 -1.30
CA ASN A 114 0.10 16.82 -2.42
C ASN A 114 0.80 16.91 -3.78
N ARG A 115 1.81 17.78 -3.92
CA ARG A 115 2.59 17.88 -5.16
C ARG A 115 3.34 16.58 -5.47
N ARG A 116 4.04 16.00 -4.48
CA ARG A 116 4.78 14.73 -4.65
C ARG A 116 3.86 13.58 -5.03
N ILE A 117 2.74 13.44 -4.36
CA ILE A 117 1.74 12.42 -4.69
C ILE A 117 1.22 12.60 -6.13
N SER A 118 0.95 13.82 -6.55
CA SER A 118 0.50 14.10 -7.91
C SER A 118 1.57 13.77 -8.96
N GLU A 119 2.84 14.05 -8.66
CA GLU A 119 3.98 13.69 -9.53
C GLU A 119 4.15 12.18 -9.65
N ILE A 120 4.09 11.44 -8.55
CA ILE A 120 4.11 9.97 -8.53
C ILE A 120 2.98 9.41 -9.39
N ILE A 121 1.76 9.92 -9.24
CA ILE A 121 0.59 9.47 -10.01
C ILE A 121 0.76 9.78 -11.50
N ALA A 122 1.24 10.98 -11.85
CA ALA A 122 1.46 11.37 -13.25
C ALA A 122 2.48 10.45 -13.93
N LEU A 123 3.60 10.17 -13.26
CA LEU A 123 4.62 9.27 -13.77
C LEU A 123 4.11 7.81 -13.86
N ALA A 124 3.36 7.35 -12.87
CA ALA A 124 2.74 6.03 -12.88
C ALA A 124 1.81 5.85 -14.08
N ARG A 125 0.99 6.85 -14.38
CA ARG A 125 0.11 6.85 -15.57
C ARG A 125 0.90 6.77 -16.87
N LYS A 126 1.96 7.56 -17.01
CA LYS A 126 2.86 7.54 -18.18
C LYS A 126 3.40 6.12 -18.39
N ASN A 127 3.73 5.40 -17.33
CA ASN A 127 4.30 4.05 -17.36
C ASN A 127 3.23 2.93 -17.30
N LYS A 128 1.93 3.26 -17.39
CA LYS A 128 0.82 2.29 -17.34
C LYS A 128 0.77 1.49 -16.03
N VAL A 129 1.28 2.06 -14.95
CA VAL A 129 1.16 1.57 -13.57
C VAL A 129 -0.13 2.11 -12.97
N ASN A 130 -0.91 1.25 -12.30
CA ASN A 130 -2.13 1.67 -11.63
C ASN A 130 -1.80 2.00 -10.18
N VAL A 131 -2.18 3.19 -9.72
CA VAL A 131 -1.96 3.62 -8.33
C VAL A 131 -3.20 3.36 -7.48
N VAL A 132 -2.99 2.87 -6.28
CA VAL A 132 -3.92 2.85 -5.16
C VAL A 132 -3.28 3.69 -4.06
N LEU A 133 -3.87 4.81 -3.72
CA LEU A 133 -3.43 5.58 -2.56
C LEU A 133 -3.99 4.94 -1.29
N CYS A 134 -3.14 4.80 -0.28
CA CYS A 134 -3.52 4.38 1.05
C CYS A 134 -3.31 5.56 1.99
N THR A 135 -4.31 5.90 2.81
CA THR A 135 -4.05 6.79 3.95
C THR A 135 -3.13 6.08 4.94
N PRO A 136 -2.30 6.80 5.71
CA PRO A 136 -1.57 6.18 6.82
C PRO A 136 -2.54 5.55 7.82
N LEU A 137 -2.08 4.62 8.66
CA LEU A 137 -2.88 4.06 9.74
C LEU A 137 -3.12 5.12 10.82
N ALA A 138 -4.30 5.13 11.46
CA ALA A 138 -4.49 5.89 12.69
C ALA A 138 -3.51 5.40 13.76
N GLN A 139 -2.97 6.33 14.52
CA GLN A 139 -1.99 6.04 15.57
C GLN A 139 -2.68 5.78 16.90
N PRO A 140 -2.25 4.78 17.69
CA PRO A 140 -2.83 4.45 19.00
C PRO A 140 -2.35 5.42 20.09
N TYR A 141 -2.57 6.70 19.86
CA TYR A 141 -2.21 7.74 20.81
C TYR A 141 -3.43 8.21 21.60
N TYR A 142 -3.44 7.92 22.91
CA TYR A 142 -4.54 8.29 23.81
C TYR A 142 -4.07 9.36 24.79
N HIS A 143 -4.92 10.36 25.00
CA HIS A 143 -4.73 11.37 26.04
C HIS A 143 -5.99 11.44 26.90
N ASN A 144 -5.84 11.30 28.22
CA ASN A 144 -6.95 11.21 29.15
C ASN A 144 -8.02 10.16 28.79
N GLY A 145 -7.61 9.05 28.19
CA GLY A 145 -8.50 7.96 27.76
C GLY A 145 -9.17 8.17 26.41
N GLU A 146 -8.94 9.29 25.75
CA GLU A 146 -9.48 9.60 24.41
C GLU A 146 -8.44 9.42 23.32
N LEU A 147 -8.81 8.80 22.20
CA LEU A 147 -7.96 8.65 21.03
C LEU A 147 -7.76 10.02 20.35
N VAL A 148 -6.52 10.46 20.25
CA VAL A 148 -6.14 11.75 19.65
C VAL A 148 -5.70 11.56 18.21
N ASP A 149 -6.20 12.41 17.32
CA ASP A 149 -5.72 12.45 15.94
C ASP A 149 -4.35 13.14 15.85
N ARG A 150 -3.32 12.36 15.59
CA ARG A 150 -1.96 12.85 15.36
C ARG A 150 -1.62 13.05 13.88
N LEU A 151 -2.41 12.51 12.97
CA LEU A 151 -2.16 12.64 11.53
C LEU A 151 -2.63 13.97 10.97
N GLY A 152 -3.57 14.64 11.67
CA GLY A 152 -4.10 15.94 11.28
C GLY A 152 -4.56 15.96 9.83
N GLY A 153 -4.06 16.94 9.06
CA GLY A 153 -4.41 17.12 7.66
C GLY A 153 -3.79 16.12 6.68
N TYR A 154 -2.83 15.25 7.10
CA TYR A 154 -2.08 14.39 6.18
C TYR A 154 -2.94 13.28 5.59
N ALA A 155 -3.74 12.60 6.40
CA ALA A 155 -4.71 11.60 5.89
C ALA A 155 -5.73 12.26 4.95
N GLU A 156 -6.21 13.44 5.31
CA GLU A 156 -7.13 14.21 4.47
C GLU A 156 -6.48 14.69 3.16
N ALA A 157 -5.20 15.03 3.17
CA ALA A 157 -4.46 15.37 1.97
C ALA A 157 -4.39 14.18 0.99
N ILE A 158 -4.19 12.96 1.50
CA ILE A 158 -4.21 11.75 0.67
C ILE A 158 -5.61 11.49 0.10
N ARG A 159 -6.69 11.65 0.88
CA ARG A 159 -8.09 11.53 0.38
C ARG A 159 -8.36 12.51 -0.75
N ARG A 160 -8.00 13.79 -0.56
CA ARG A 160 -8.14 14.83 -1.61
C ARG A 160 -7.28 14.53 -2.84
N SER A 161 -6.05 14.08 -2.66
CA SER A 161 -5.18 13.68 -3.77
C SER A 161 -5.76 12.52 -4.57
N ALA A 162 -6.37 11.52 -3.91
CA ALA A 162 -7.04 10.41 -4.57
C ALA A 162 -8.22 10.87 -5.42
N ALA A 163 -9.09 11.71 -4.83
CA ALA A 163 -10.25 12.25 -5.50
C ALA A 163 -9.86 13.16 -6.70
N HIS A 164 -8.93 14.08 -6.49
CA HIS A 164 -8.46 15.02 -7.52
C HIS A 164 -7.82 14.30 -8.70
N ASN A 165 -7.06 13.26 -8.43
CA ASN A 165 -6.36 12.49 -9.45
C ASN A 165 -7.16 11.30 -9.99
N TYR A 166 -8.39 11.06 -9.53
CA TYR A 166 -9.23 9.92 -9.95
C TYR A 166 -8.49 8.58 -9.83
N VAL A 167 -7.81 8.33 -8.71
CA VAL A 167 -7.18 7.05 -8.38
C VAL A 167 -7.92 6.37 -7.23
N ALA A 168 -7.77 5.05 -7.14
CA ALA A 168 -8.37 4.28 -6.06
C ALA A 168 -7.79 4.72 -4.70
N LEU A 169 -8.66 4.79 -3.69
CA LEU A 169 -8.30 5.07 -2.31
C LEU A 169 -8.57 3.84 -1.44
N LEU A 170 -7.60 3.49 -0.60
CA LEU A 170 -7.74 2.60 0.53
C LEU A 170 -7.63 3.44 1.81
N ASP A 171 -8.77 3.76 2.40
CA ASP A 171 -8.84 4.67 3.56
C ASP A 171 -8.56 3.95 4.87
N LEU A 172 -7.30 3.57 5.06
CA LEU A 172 -6.84 2.83 6.23
C LEU A 172 -6.94 3.65 7.50
N GLU A 173 -6.72 4.97 7.44
CA GLU A 173 -6.86 5.83 8.61
C GLU A 173 -8.27 5.76 9.18
N LYS A 174 -9.29 5.91 8.34
CA LYS A 174 -10.69 5.82 8.78
C LYS A 174 -10.98 4.47 9.43
N ILE A 175 -10.61 3.38 8.77
CA ILE A 175 -10.89 2.02 9.23
C ILE A 175 -10.18 1.73 10.57
N THR A 176 -8.91 2.11 10.67
CA THR A 176 -8.12 1.85 11.89
C THR A 176 -8.47 2.81 13.01
N ARG A 177 -8.91 4.03 12.72
CA ARG A 177 -9.48 4.94 13.73
C ARG A 177 -10.77 4.37 14.34
N GLU A 178 -11.69 3.90 13.50
CA GLU A 178 -12.94 3.28 13.96
C GLU A 178 -12.64 2.04 14.83
N TRP A 179 -11.62 1.27 14.49
CA TRP A 179 -11.18 0.13 15.28
C TRP A 179 -10.58 0.54 16.63
N LEU A 180 -9.68 1.54 16.66
CA LEU A 180 -9.04 2.04 17.87
C LEU A 180 -10.01 2.78 18.80
N LEU A 181 -11.05 3.44 18.29
CA LEU A 181 -12.08 4.12 19.08
C LEU A 181 -12.89 3.15 19.97
N ASN A 182 -12.88 1.85 19.66
CA ASN A 182 -13.54 0.83 20.44
C ASN A 182 -12.59 0.15 21.46
N MET A 183 -11.43 0.74 21.73
CA MET A 183 -10.39 0.20 22.61
C MET A 183 -9.94 1.24 23.64
N THR A 184 -9.49 0.74 24.76
CA THR A 184 -8.65 1.52 25.68
C THR A 184 -7.20 1.58 25.17
N ALA A 185 -6.39 2.48 25.72
CA ALA A 185 -4.96 2.53 25.41
C ALA A 185 -4.23 1.20 25.68
N GLU A 186 -4.59 0.52 26.78
CA GLU A 186 -4.02 -0.78 27.16
C GLU A 186 -4.40 -1.89 26.16
N GLU A 187 -5.66 -1.97 25.75
CA GLU A 187 -6.12 -2.91 24.73
C GLU A 187 -5.44 -2.67 23.39
N ALA A 188 -5.30 -1.41 22.97
CA ALA A 188 -4.63 -1.04 21.73
C ALA A 188 -3.14 -1.41 21.76
N ALA A 189 -2.46 -1.23 22.91
CA ALA A 189 -1.04 -1.56 23.06
C ALA A 189 -0.70 -3.02 22.72
N ALA A 190 -1.66 -3.95 22.88
CA ALA A 190 -1.47 -5.36 22.55
C ALA A 190 -1.22 -5.62 21.04
N TYR A 191 -1.46 -4.65 20.16
CA TYR A 191 -1.33 -4.76 18.68
C TYR A 191 -0.12 -4.05 18.10
N TYR A 192 0.66 -3.38 18.96
CA TYR A 192 1.81 -2.60 18.54
C TYR A 192 3.08 -3.10 19.24
N VAL A 193 4.23 -2.83 18.63
CA VAL A 193 5.51 -3.12 19.27
C VAL A 193 5.64 -2.24 20.51
N THR A 194 5.93 -2.85 21.65
CA THR A 194 6.14 -2.14 22.91
C THR A 194 7.34 -1.19 22.75
N ILE A 195 7.09 0.09 22.77
CA ILE A 195 8.12 1.13 22.77
C ILE A 195 8.17 1.65 24.20
N ASP A 196 9.37 1.76 24.76
CA ASP A 196 9.59 2.38 26.06
C ASP A 196 8.91 3.76 26.09
N HIS A 197 7.98 3.97 27.01
CA HIS A 197 7.02 5.09 27.05
C HIS A 197 7.65 6.49 27.03
N GLN A 198 8.96 6.61 27.15
CA GLN A 198 9.68 7.90 27.18
C GLN A 198 10.07 8.46 25.80
N GLN A 199 9.79 7.76 24.69
CA GLN A 199 10.23 8.16 23.34
C GLN A 199 9.14 8.17 22.27
N VAL A 200 7.88 8.25 22.65
CA VAL A 200 6.73 8.06 21.75
C VAL A 200 6.49 9.24 20.80
N GLU A 201 7.03 10.44 21.10
CA GLU A 201 6.65 11.63 20.32
C GLU A 201 7.19 11.65 18.89
N ASP A 202 8.32 10.99 18.61
CA ASP A 202 8.99 11.05 17.30
C ASP A 202 9.07 9.72 16.55
N ARG A 203 8.46 8.64 17.06
CA ARG A 203 8.57 7.31 16.45
C ARG A 203 7.30 6.89 15.74
N GLU A 204 7.50 6.16 14.66
CA GLU A 204 6.47 5.44 13.96
C GLU A 204 5.92 4.32 14.85
N PHE A 205 4.59 4.23 15.00
CA PHE A 205 3.93 3.13 15.69
C PHE A 205 3.97 1.87 14.83
N LEU A 206 4.90 0.97 15.10
CA LEU A 206 5.01 -0.29 14.38
C LEU A 206 4.02 -1.32 14.90
N LEU A 207 3.40 -2.04 13.99
CA LEU A 207 2.54 -3.17 14.32
C LEU A 207 3.38 -4.37 14.79
N ASN A 208 2.89 -5.10 15.78
CA ASN A 208 3.36 -6.45 16.04
C ASN A 208 2.59 -7.46 15.16
N LYS A 209 2.91 -8.77 15.29
CA LYS A 209 2.27 -9.81 14.46
C LYS A 209 0.73 -9.86 14.61
N ALA A 210 0.21 -9.58 15.81
CA ALA A 210 -1.23 -9.55 16.07
C ALA A 210 -1.88 -8.34 15.38
N GLY A 211 -1.30 -7.16 15.56
CA GLY A 211 -1.76 -5.93 14.91
C GLY A 211 -1.71 -6.03 13.38
N ALA A 212 -0.59 -6.49 12.83
CA ALA A 212 -0.44 -6.69 11.39
C ALA A 212 -1.53 -7.61 10.82
N LYS A 213 -1.89 -8.68 11.51
CA LYS A 213 -2.96 -9.61 11.10
C LYS A 213 -4.33 -8.94 11.09
N GLU A 214 -4.68 -8.16 12.12
CA GLU A 214 -5.96 -7.45 12.16
C GLU A 214 -6.04 -6.36 11.09
N ILE A 215 -4.98 -5.55 10.94
CA ILE A 215 -4.92 -4.54 9.87
C ILE A 215 -5.00 -5.20 8.49
N ALA A 216 -4.29 -6.30 8.27
CA ALA A 216 -4.33 -7.06 7.00
C ALA A 216 -5.74 -7.54 6.66
N LYS A 217 -6.48 -8.05 7.65
CA LYS A 217 -7.88 -8.49 7.48
C LYS A 217 -8.78 -7.32 7.07
N MET A 218 -8.69 -6.19 7.75
CA MET A 218 -9.46 -4.98 7.45
C MET A 218 -9.07 -4.42 6.07
N ALA A 219 -7.79 -4.32 5.77
CA ALA A 219 -7.29 -3.86 4.48
C ALA A 219 -7.75 -4.76 3.32
N LYS A 220 -7.70 -6.09 3.48
CA LYS A 220 -8.22 -7.04 2.49
C LYS A 220 -9.68 -6.80 2.20
N GLN A 221 -10.52 -6.66 3.24
CA GLN A 221 -11.94 -6.38 3.09
C GLN A 221 -12.16 -5.07 2.32
N ALA A 222 -11.48 -4.00 2.72
CA ALA A 222 -11.60 -2.70 2.06
C ALA A 222 -11.10 -2.73 0.60
N ILE A 223 -10.03 -3.47 0.28
CA ILE A 223 -9.56 -3.64 -1.10
C ILE A 223 -10.62 -4.32 -1.96
N LEU A 224 -11.33 -5.32 -1.43
CA LEU A 224 -12.39 -6.03 -2.15
C LEU A 224 -13.62 -5.15 -2.41
N GLU A 225 -13.85 -4.14 -1.59
CA GLU A 225 -14.93 -3.15 -1.73
C GLU A 225 -14.61 -2.04 -2.74
N VAL A 226 -13.31 -1.83 -3.06
CA VAL A 226 -12.93 -0.87 -4.11
C VAL A 226 -13.53 -1.32 -5.45
N PRO A 227 -14.30 -0.47 -6.17
CA PRO A 227 -14.92 -0.85 -7.43
C PRO A 227 -13.88 -0.98 -8.56
N SER A 228 -13.07 -2.03 -8.49
CA SER A 228 -12.00 -2.30 -9.44
C SER A 228 -11.89 -3.79 -9.78
N LYS A 229 -12.25 -4.14 -11.02
CA LYS A 229 -12.07 -5.50 -11.55
C LYS A 229 -10.62 -6.00 -11.48
N LYS A 230 -9.64 -5.08 -11.36
CA LYS A 230 -8.22 -5.44 -11.24
C LYS A 230 -7.87 -5.83 -9.81
N LEU A 231 -8.41 -5.11 -8.81
CA LEU A 231 -8.15 -5.37 -7.40
C LEU A 231 -8.88 -6.64 -6.92
N ASN A 232 -10.09 -6.88 -7.37
CA ASN A 232 -10.86 -8.08 -6.97
C ASN A 232 -10.22 -9.42 -7.35
N LYS A 233 -9.12 -9.42 -8.11
CA LYS A 233 -8.42 -10.62 -8.59
C LYS A 233 -7.04 -10.81 -8.00
N ILE A 234 -6.66 -10.02 -7.00
CA ILE A 234 -5.31 -10.11 -6.39
C ILE A 234 -5.25 -11.13 -5.25
N PHE A 235 -6.37 -11.49 -4.64
CA PHE A 235 -6.43 -12.50 -3.59
C PHE A 235 -6.79 -13.89 -4.12
N LYS A 236 -6.43 -14.91 -3.36
CA LYS A 236 -6.92 -16.27 -3.54
C LYS A 236 -8.45 -16.29 -3.35
N LYS A 237 -9.12 -17.12 -4.15
CA LYS A 237 -10.54 -17.42 -4.00
C LYS A 237 -10.72 -18.46 -2.90
#